data_dd0612c94fc02043aeb54814205567e2
#
_entry.id   dd0612c94fc02043aeb54814205567e2
#
_cell.length_a   1.000
_cell.length_b   1.000
_cell.length_c   1.000
_cell.angle_alpha   90.00
_cell.angle_beta   90.00
_cell.angle_gamma   90.00
#
_symmetry.space_group_name_H-M   'P 1'
#
loop_
_entity.id
_entity.type
_entity.pdbx_description
1 polymer ?
#
loop_
_entity_poly.entity_id
_entity_poly.type
_entity_poly.pdbx_seq_one_letter_code
_entity_poly.pdbx_strand_id
1 'polypeptide(L)'
;MNPRSALLAMLLTLIASAGGRVLAHHSFTMFEMDKDVTYKGVVIDYKWINPHVHFTVDIKPGPGVDPATVGTWDVEGGSTNIMGRQGWTRATLKAGAPITLVGHPMKDGSKGISLFYMIMPDGKR
;
A
#
# COMPACT_ATOMS: atom_id res chain seq x y z
N MET A 1 -28.02 30.33 -29.85
CA MET A 1 -27.70 30.08 -28.43
C MET A 1 -27.39 31.42 -27.77
N ASN A 2 -28.11 31.76 -26.72
CA ASN A 2 -27.92 33.04 -26.01
C ASN A 2 -26.51 33.09 -25.39
N PRO A 3 -25.73 34.19 -25.52
CA PRO A 3 -24.36 34.26 -24.99
C PRO A 3 -24.27 33.96 -23.45
N ARG A 4 -25.32 34.23 -22.71
CA ARG A 4 -25.42 33.87 -21.28
C ARG A 4 -25.49 32.37 -21.05
N SER A 5 -26.15 31.60 -21.94
CA SER A 5 -26.24 30.15 -21.86
C SER A 5 -24.92 29.48 -22.26
N ALA A 6 -24.17 30.06 -23.17
CA ALA A 6 -22.84 29.58 -23.57
C ALA A 6 -21.80 29.79 -22.47
N LEU A 7 -21.87 30.93 -21.75
CA LEU A 7 -20.98 31.19 -20.62
C LEU A 7 -21.26 30.23 -19.42
N LEU A 8 -22.53 29.96 -19.17
CA LEU A 8 -22.93 29.03 -18.09
C LEU A 8 -22.50 27.58 -18.38
N ALA A 9 -22.63 27.16 -19.65
CA ALA A 9 -22.19 25.83 -20.09
C ALA A 9 -20.66 25.69 -20.00
N MET A 10 -19.89 26.71 -20.34
CA MET A 10 -18.44 26.75 -20.27
C MET A 10 -17.94 26.76 -18.80
N LEU A 11 -18.65 27.44 -17.90
CA LEU A 11 -18.33 27.44 -16.47
C LEU A 11 -18.58 26.08 -15.81
N LEU A 12 -19.67 25.38 -16.19
CA LEU A 12 -20.00 24.04 -15.69
C LEU A 12 -19.00 22.98 -16.17
N THR A 13 -18.48 23.08 -17.40
CA THR A 13 -17.44 22.16 -17.89
C THR A 13 -16.08 22.39 -17.23
N LEU A 14 -15.76 23.62 -16.84
CA LEU A 14 -14.51 23.92 -16.12
C LEU A 14 -14.50 23.35 -14.69
N ILE A 15 -15.67 23.35 -14.01
CA ILE A 15 -15.81 22.80 -12.65
C ILE A 15 -15.75 21.26 -12.66
N ALA A 16 -16.25 20.59 -13.71
CA ALA A 16 -16.21 19.15 -13.86
C ALA A 16 -14.78 18.59 -14.08
N SER A 17 -13.88 19.38 -14.66
CA SER A 17 -12.49 18.98 -14.91
C SER A 17 -11.54 19.19 -13.72
N ALA A 18 -11.96 19.89 -12.66
CA ALA A 18 -11.13 20.12 -11.49
C ALA A 18 -11.21 18.99 -10.42
N GLY A 19 -12.17 18.05 -10.56
CA GLY A 19 -12.43 17.00 -9.54
C GLY A 19 -11.55 15.75 -9.64
N GLY A 20 -10.71 15.59 -10.66
CA GLY A 20 -10.05 14.30 -10.95
C GLY A 20 -8.62 14.11 -10.42
N ARG A 21 -8.03 15.06 -9.71
CA ARG A 21 -6.59 15.00 -9.35
C ARG A 21 -6.28 14.83 -7.86
N VAL A 22 -7.26 14.68 -7.00
CA VAL A 22 -7.03 14.71 -5.53
C VAL A 22 -6.68 13.33 -4.96
N LEU A 23 -6.90 12.21 -5.66
CA LEU A 23 -6.73 10.87 -5.10
C LEU A 23 -5.32 10.25 -5.24
N ALA A 24 -4.40 10.85 -6.01
CA ALA A 24 -3.09 10.24 -6.28
C ALA A 24 -1.96 10.64 -5.33
N HIS A 25 -2.15 11.63 -4.45
CA HIS A 25 -1.09 12.15 -3.58
C HIS A 25 -1.25 11.82 -2.09
N HIS A 26 -2.27 11.08 -1.68
CA HIS A 26 -2.55 10.83 -0.27
C HIS A 26 -1.84 9.58 0.29
N SER A 27 -1.33 8.67 -0.53
CA SER A 27 -0.84 7.37 -0.08
C SER A 27 0.35 7.49 0.89
N PHE A 28 1.39 8.23 0.54
CA PHE A 28 2.59 8.34 1.38
C PHE A 28 2.44 9.26 2.61
N THR A 29 1.52 10.21 2.59
CA THR A 29 1.32 11.14 3.72
C THR A 29 0.73 10.46 4.96
N MET A 30 0.14 9.29 4.81
CA MET A 30 -0.47 8.52 5.90
C MET A 30 0.58 7.72 6.69
N PHE A 31 1.76 7.50 6.14
CA PHE A 31 2.81 6.70 6.75
C PHE A 31 3.90 7.56 7.41
N GLU A 32 4.52 7.04 8.47
CA GLU A 32 5.71 7.62 9.11
C GLU A 32 6.95 7.25 8.30
N MET A 33 7.23 7.99 7.22
CA MET A 33 8.29 7.67 6.25
C MET A 33 9.72 7.77 6.79
N ASP A 34 9.90 8.33 7.97
CA ASP A 34 11.15 8.45 8.72
C ASP A 34 11.34 7.34 9.75
N LYS A 35 10.38 6.41 9.87
CA LYS A 35 10.40 5.31 10.82
C LYS A 35 10.29 3.96 10.12
N ASP A 36 11.25 3.10 10.35
CA ASP A 36 11.23 1.72 9.89
C ASP A 36 10.75 0.78 10.99
N VAL A 37 9.86 -0.13 10.64
CA VAL A 37 9.48 -1.26 11.50
C VAL A 37 9.76 -2.57 10.79
N THR A 38 10.10 -3.60 11.55
CA THR A 38 10.36 -4.95 11.03
C THR A 38 9.41 -5.92 11.68
N TYR A 39 8.64 -6.62 10.87
CA TYR A 39 7.69 -7.63 11.35
C TYR A 39 7.88 -8.96 10.65
N LYS A 40 7.71 -10.05 11.40
CA LYS A 40 7.64 -11.42 10.88
C LYS A 40 6.19 -11.88 10.90
N GLY A 41 5.72 -12.40 9.79
CA GLY A 41 4.34 -12.86 9.69
C GLY A 41 4.14 -13.86 8.57
N VAL A 42 2.89 -14.24 8.39
CA VAL A 42 2.46 -15.20 7.35
C VAL A 42 1.52 -14.48 6.39
N VAL A 43 1.77 -14.60 5.10
CA VAL A 43 0.91 -14.02 4.06
C VAL A 43 -0.48 -14.66 4.10
N ILE A 44 -1.52 -13.83 4.13
CA ILE A 44 -2.93 -14.27 4.04
C ILE A 44 -3.43 -14.14 2.62
N ASP A 45 -3.22 -12.98 1.99
CA ASP A 45 -3.72 -12.64 0.65
C ASP A 45 -2.71 -11.77 -0.09
N TYR A 46 -2.72 -11.82 -1.42
CA TYR A 46 -1.82 -11.06 -2.27
C TYR A 46 -2.55 -10.59 -3.52
N LYS A 47 -2.55 -9.28 -3.76
CA LYS A 47 -3.22 -8.61 -4.87
C LYS A 47 -2.21 -7.87 -5.74
N TRP A 48 -1.93 -8.42 -6.91
CA TRP A 48 -1.08 -7.82 -7.94
C TRP A 48 -1.92 -6.89 -8.81
N ILE A 49 -2.19 -5.68 -8.34
CA ILE A 49 -3.08 -4.69 -8.97
C ILE A 49 -2.44 -3.30 -8.96
N ASN A 50 -2.96 -2.41 -9.83
CA ASN A 50 -2.64 -0.98 -9.82
C ASN A 50 -3.78 -0.20 -9.10
N PRO A 51 -3.51 0.97 -8.51
CA PRO A 51 -2.23 1.71 -8.55
C PRO A 51 -1.14 1.16 -7.63
N HIS A 52 -1.48 0.35 -6.62
CA HIS A 52 -0.53 -0.24 -5.68
C HIS A 52 -0.79 -1.75 -5.54
N VAL A 53 0.30 -2.50 -5.40
CA VAL A 53 0.25 -3.90 -5.00
C VAL A 53 -0.08 -3.95 -3.52
N HIS A 54 -1.01 -4.81 -3.12
CA HIS A 54 -1.41 -5.00 -1.74
C HIS A 54 -1.27 -6.45 -1.31
N PHE A 55 -0.94 -6.66 -0.06
CA PHE A 55 -1.03 -7.97 0.57
C PHE A 55 -1.32 -7.85 2.06
N THR A 56 -1.86 -8.91 2.61
CA THR A 56 -2.22 -9.00 4.03
C THR A 56 -1.32 -10.00 4.72
N VAL A 57 -0.83 -9.65 5.89
CA VAL A 57 0.08 -10.49 6.70
C VAL A 57 -0.51 -10.66 8.08
N ASP A 58 -0.49 -11.88 8.59
CA ASP A 58 -0.88 -12.17 9.96
C ASP A 58 0.37 -12.34 10.84
N ILE A 59 0.51 -11.48 11.84
CA ILE A 59 1.56 -11.55 12.84
C ILE A 59 1.04 -12.35 14.03
N LYS A 60 1.64 -13.52 14.25
CA LYS A 60 1.27 -14.43 15.33
C LYS A 60 1.95 -14.06 16.65
N PRO A 61 1.30 -14.32 17.79
CA PRO A 61 1.95 -14.21 19.09
C PRO A 61 3.10 -15.21 19.20
N GLY A 62 4.16 -14.82 19.90
CA GLY A 62 5.31 -15.68 20.12
C GLY A 62 6.40 -15.00 20.94
N PRO A 63 7.48 -15.72 21.27
CA PRO A 63 8.60 -15.15 21.99
C PRO A 63 9.20 -13.94 21.28
N GLY A 64 9.33 -12.81 21.97
CA GLY A 64 9.90 -11.57 21.43
C GLY A 64 8.97 -10.78 20.51
N VAL A 65 7.72 -11.19 20.32
CA VAL A 65 6.71 -10.45 19.57
C VAL A 65 5.98 -9.50 20.53
N ASP A 66 5.98 -8.21 20.19
CA ASP A 66 5.16 -7.23 20.93
C ASP A 66 3.68 -7.55 20.75
N PRO A 67 2.91 -7.79 21.82
CA PRO A 67 1.48 -8.08 21.74
C PRO A 67 0.67 -7.04 20.96
N ALA A 68 1.09 -5.77 20.97
CA ALA A 68 0.44 -4.71 20.22
C ALA A 68 0.52 -4.90 18.68
N THR A 69 1.52 -5.66 18.22
CA THR A 69 1.71 -5.94 16.78
C THR A 69 0.97 -7.20 16.32
N VAL A 70 0.48 -8.04 17.22
CA VAL A 70 -0.23 -9.27 16.87
C VAL A 70 -1.51 -8.97 16.09
N GLY A 71 -1.77 -9.75 15.04
CA GLY A 71 -2.97 -9.70 14.21
C GLY A 71 -2.68 -9.38 12.74
N THR A 72 -3.72 -9.04 12.03
CA THR A 72 -3.69 -8.82 10.59
C THR A 72 -3.24 -7.40 10.23
N TRP A 73 -2.29 -7.31 9.33
CA TRP A 73 -1.72 -6.07 8.82
C TRP A 73 -1.94 -5.95 7.32
N ASP A 74 -2.36 -4.77 6.87
CA ASP A 74 -2.41 -4.42 5.45
C ASP A 74 -1.07 -3.83 5.02
N VAL A 75 -0.52 -4.35 3.92
CA VAL A 75 0.75 -3.91 3.37
C VAL A 75 0.53 -3.35 1.98
N GLU A 76 0.94 -2.10 1.79
CA GLU A 76 0.91 -1.40 0.51
C GLU A 76 2.30 -1.36 -0.10
N GLY A 77 2.45 -1.90 -1.31
CA GLY A 77 3.67 -1.83 -2.10
C GLY A 77 3.63 -0.72 -3.15
N GLY A 78 4.55 -0.76 -4.09
CA GLY A 78 4.56 0.11 -5.26
C GLY A 78 3.55 -0.33 -6.32
N SER A 79 3.53 0.37 -7.47
CA SER A 79 2.77 -0.06 -8.64
C SER A 79 3.31 -1.39 -9.20
N THR A 80 2.48 -2.12 -9.94
CA THR A 80 2.92 -3.36 -10.60
C THR A 80 4.13 -3.16 -11.52
N ASN A 81 4.26 -1.99 -12.15
CA ASN A 81 5.41 -1.65 -12.98
C ASN A 81 6.70 -1.47 -12.17
N ILE A 82 6.62 -0.76 -11.04
CA ILE A 82 7.79 -0.53 -10.17
C ILE A 82 8.24 -1.84 -9.56
N MET A 83 7.33 -2.59 -8.96
CA MET A 83 7.65 -3.87 -8.32
C MET A 83 8.08 -4.93 -9.32
N GLY A 84 7.51 -4.93 -10.54
CA GLY A 84 7.93 -5.82 -11.62
C GLY A 84 9.39 -5.63 -12.04
N ARG A 85 9.89 -4.39 -12.06
CA ARG A 85 11.31 -4.09 -12.32
C ARG A 85 12.23 -4.58 -11.20
N GLN A 86 11.69 -4.76 -10.00
CA GLN A 86 12.38 -5.34 -8.84
C GLN A 86 12.28 -6.88 -8.80
N GLY A 87 11.68 -7.49 -9.83
CA GLY A 87 11.55 -8.95 -9.93
C GLY A 87 10.27 -9.53 -9.33
N TRP A 88 9.34 -8.69 -8.88
CA TRP A 88 8.05 -9.17 -8.36
C TRP A 88 7.10 -9.56 -9.50
N THR A 89 6.27 -10.55 -9.23
CA THR A 89 5.25 -11.05 -10.16
C THR A 89 3.96 -11.39 -9.40
N ARG A 90 2.91 -11.77 -10.12
CA ARG A 90 1.68 -12.33 -9.50
C ARG A 90 1.93 -13.59 -8.66
N ALA A 91 3.05 -14.28 -8.87
CA ALA A 91 3.39 -15.52 -8.17
C ALA A 91 4.41 -15.32 -7.04
N THR A 92 4.84 -14.07 -6.77
CA THR A 92 5.90 -13.79 -5.78
C THR A 92 5.48 -14.18 -4.37
N LEU A 93 4.24 -13.86 -3.98
CA LEU A 93 3.70 -14.24 -2.68
C LEU A 93 2.59 -15.29 -2.84
N LYS A 94 2.53 -16.20 -1.88
CA LYS A 94 1.46 -17.19 -1.76
C LYS A 94 0.93 -17.16 -0.33
N ALA A 95 -0.38 -17.37 -0.18
CA ALA A 95 -0.97 -17.56 1.14
C ALA A 95 -0.26 -18.68 1.90
N GLY A 96 -0.02 -18.47 3.19
CA GLY A 96 0.74 -19.38 4.04
C GLY A 96 2.26 -19.18 4.01
N ALA A 97 2.82 -18.35 3.13
CA ALA A 97 4.26 -18.09 3.08
C ALA A 97 4.72 -17.26 4.29
N PRO A 98 5.72 -17.71 5.06
CA PRO A 98 6.34 -16.90 6.09
C PRO A 98 7.24 -15.84 5.43
N ILE A 99 7.17 -14.60 5.92
CA ILE A 99 7.97 -13.50 5.44
C ILE A 99 8.48 -12.62 6.59
N THR A 100 9.54 -11.89 6.33
CA THR A 100 9.94 -10.75 7.15
C THR A 100 9.77 -9.50 6.30
N LEU A 101 8.94 -8.57 6.74
CA LEU A 101 8.71 -7.30 6.06
C LEU A 101 9.34 -6.15 6.85
N VAL A 102 9.86 -5.19 6.11
CA VAL A 102 10.35 -3.90 6.63
C VAL A 102 9.61 -2.80 5.90
N GLY A 103 9.10 -1.84 6.63
CA GLY A 103 8.33 -0.74 6.06
C GLY A 103 7.99 0.35 7.05
N HIS A 104 7.22 1.31 6.59
CA HIS A 104 6.83 2.49 7.33
C HIS A 104 5.42 2.33 7.88
N PRO A 105 5.21 2.46 9.22
CA PRO A 105 3.91 2.25 9.83
C PRO A 105 2.95 3.42 9.55
N MET A 106 1.66 3.19 9.72
CA MET A 106 0.62 4.24 9.69
C MET A 106 0.81 5.21 10.85
N LYS A 107 0.66 6.53 10.59
CA LYS A 107 0.73 7.60 11.58
C LYS A 107 -0.36 7.54 12.64
N ASP A 108 -1.51 7.01 12.29
CA ASP A 108 -2.67 6.90 13.19
C ASP A 108 -2.60 5.65 14.10
N GLY A 109 -1.54 4.83 13.97
CA GLY A 109 -1.36 3.61 14.75
C GLY A 109 -2.19 2.42 14.27
N SER A 110 -2.93 2.55 13.18
CA SER A 110 -3.63 1.42 12.57
C SER A 110 -2.63 0.39 12.00
N LYS A 111 -3.09 -0.86 11.83
CA LYS A 111 -2.25 -1.97 11.34
C LYS A 111 -2.08 -1.91 9.83
N GLY A 112 -1.35 -0.90 9.36
CA GLY A 112 -1.00 -0.67 7.98
C GLY A 112 0.48 -0.33 7.84
N ILE A 113 1.10 -0.76 6.73
CA ILE A 113 2.51 -0.56 6.41
C ILE A 113 2.67 -0.20 4.95
N SER A 114 3.45 0.85 4.67
CA SER A 114 4.05 1.05 3.35
C SER A 114 5.31 0.20 3.24
N LEU A 115 5.33 -0.75 2.29
CA LEU A 115 6.45 -1.68 2.12
C LEU A 115 7.72 -0.94 1.67
N PHE A 116 8.80 -1.11 2.42
CA PHE A 116 10.13 -0.68 2.00
C PHE A 116 10.85 -1.84 1.31
N TYR A 117 10.99 -2.98 1.97
CA TYR A 117 11.47 -4.23 1.39
C TYR A 117 10.98 -5.45 2.18
N MET A 118 11.20 -6.61 1.62
CA MET A 118 10.83 -7.88 2.23
C MET A 118 11.98 -8.88 2.14
N ILE A 119 12.08 -9.75 3.13
CA ILE A 119 13.02 -10.87 3.16
C ILE A 119 12.20 -12.15 3.06
N MET A 120 12.45 -12.93 2.02
CA MET A 120 11.85 -14.23 1.80
C MET A 120 12.47 -15.31 2.69
N PRO A 121 11.83 -16.49 2.87
CA PRO A 121 12.38 -17.58 3.68
C PRO A 121 13.76 -18.06 3.23
N ASP A 122 14.09 -17.92 1.94
CA ASP A 122 15.40 -18.25 1.37
C ASP A 122 16.46 -17.16 1.57
N GLY A 123 16.11 -16.07 2.29
CA GLY A 123 16.99 -14.94 2.58
C GLY A 123 17.10 -13.91 1.45
N LYS A 124 16.41 -14.10 0.33
CA LYS A 124 16.37 -13.10 -0.74
C LYS A 124 15.57 -11.87 -0.31
N ARG A 125 16.07 -10.72 -0.74
CA ARG A 125 15.49 -9.41 -0.49
C ARG A 125 14.81 -8.87 -1.75
#